data_e63a8869167b5099c84cdc0724b1b93d
#
_entry.id   e63a8869167b5099c84cdc0724b1b93d
#
_cell.length_a   1.000
_cell.length_b   1.000
_cell.length_c   1.000
_cell.angle_alpha   90.00
_cell.angle_beta   90.00
_cell.angle_gamma   90.00
#
_symmetry.space_group_name_H-M   'P 1'
#
loop_
_entity.id
_entity.type
_entity.pdbx_description
1 polymer ?
#
loop_
_entity_poly.entity_id
_entity_poly.type
_entity_poly.pdbx_seq_one_letter_code
_entity_poly.pdbx_strand_id
1 'polypeptide(L)'
;MLYLVGLGLNDEHDISLRGLEIVRRCEEVYLEAYTSVLTVPVARLEALYGRPVTVAERDFVESAIEPVLERARTAEIALLVVGDPFGATTHCDVLARAKALGVQTRVVHNASIMNAIGCCGVQLYRFGEAVSVPFFTDSWKPASFFDKLEANASLGLHSLLLVDIKTREPTLPSLARGRPVYLPPRFMTVRQAVGQVLEIAATRPGSGVGATSRAIGVARVGTESQVCVHGTLGELRSVDFGPPLHSLVLLGAMTEVEEQMLGSFCEEAASARHHTDRELERIDRAAERAARAYETGVIEAEGSGSSESDEEDQH
;
A
#
# COMPACT_ATOMS: atom_id res chain seq x y z
N MET A 1 -10.68 0.70 28.28
CA MET A 1 -11.39 0.74 26.97
C MET A 1 -10.37 0.84 25.85
N LEU A 2 -10.54 0.06 24.78
CA LEU A 2 -9.71 0.11 23.58
C LEU A 2 -10.39 0.94 22.49
N TYR A 3 -9.70 1.93 21.95
CA TYR A 3 -10.13 2.69 20.78
C TYR A 3 -9.30 2.30 19.56
N LEU A 4 -9.94 1.97 18.44
CA LEU A 4 -9.30 1.91 17.13
C LEU A 4 -9.60 3.21 16.41
N VAL A 5 -8.57 3.99 16.07
CA VAL A 5 -8.73 5.34 15.51
C VAL A 5 -8.08 5.42 14.14
N GLY A 6 -8.88 5.66 13.11
CA GLY A 6 -8.40 5.91 11.76
C GLY A 6 -7.72 7.29 11.66
N LEU A 7 -6.57 7.32 11.00
CA LEU A 7 -5.76 8.53 10.84
C LEU A 7 -5.96 9.24 9.51
N GLY A 8 -6.68 8.64 8.55
CA GLY A 8 -6.77 9.17 7.19
C GLY A 8 -5.54 8.82 6.35
N LEU A 9 -5.26 9.59 5.31
CA LEU A 9 -4.40 9.19 4.21
C LEU A 9 -3.09 9.97 4.10
N ASN A 10 -3.07 11.23 4.55
CA ASN A 10 -1.96 12.15 4.28
C ASN A 10 -1.06 12.37 5.50
N ASP A 11 -1.51 13.15 6.47
CA ASP A 11 -0.67 13.59 7.58
C ASP A 11 -1.44 13.64 8.92
N GLU A 12 -0.83 14.23 9.94
CA GLU A 12 -1.41 14.32 11.27
C GLU A 12 -2.71 15.12 11.35
N HIS A 13 -3.05 15.93 10.34
CA HIS A 13 -4.27 16.74 10.32
C HIS A 13 -5.50 15.98 9.79
N ASP A 14 -5.30 14.84 9.15
CA ASP A 14 -6.40 14.01 8.65
C ASP A 14 -7.17 13.29 9.78
N ILE A 15 -6.61 13.24 10.98
CA ILE A 15 -7.34 12.67 12.12
C ILE A 15 -8.64 13.45 12.37
N SER A 16 -9.76 12.73 12.53
CA SER A 16 -11.01 13.40 12.88
C SER A 16 -10.91 14.11 14.24
N LEU A 17 -11.64 15.21 14.43
CA LEU A 17 -11.69 15.92 15.72
C LEU A 17 -12.01 14.96 16.87
N ARG A 18 -12.94 14.02 16.65
CA ARG A 18 -13.28 12.99 17.64
C ARG A 18 -12.13 12.04 17.95
N GLY A 19 -11.40 11.63 16.92
CA GLY A 19 -10.19 10.83 17.08
C GLY A 19 -9.14 11.56 17.91
N LEU A 20 -8.89 12.82 17.61
CA LEU A 20 -7.94 13.67 18.33
C LEU A 20 -8.31 13.84 19.82
N GLU A 21 -9.58 14.11 20.11
CA GLU A 21 -10.08 14.21 21.49
C GLU A 21 -9.85 12.92 22.28
N ILE A 22 -10.09 11.76 21.65
CA ILE A 22 -9.86 10.46 22.27
C ILE A 22 -8.37 10.22 22.50
N VAL A 23 -7.54 10.40 21.48
CA VAL A 23 -6.09 10.15 21.57
C VAL A 23 -5.47 10.99 22.67
N ARG A 24 -5.86 12.27 22.79
CA ARG A 24 -5.34 13.19 23.84
C ARG A 24 -5.64 12.74 25.27
N ARG A 25 -6.71 12.01 25.52
CA ARG A 25 -7.05 11.55 26.87
C ARG A 25 -6.61 10.11 27.16
N CYS A 26 -6.27 9.30 26.12
CA CYS A 26 -5.81 7.93 26.33
C CYS A 26 -4.50 7.89 27.13
N GLU A 27 -4.35 6.90 28.00
CA GLU A 27 -3.15 6.70 28.80
C GLU A 27 -1.99 6.15 27.95
N GLU A 28 -2.30 5.30 26.99
CA GLU A 28 -1.35 4.71 26.04
C GLU A 28 -1.85 4.90 24.61
N VAL A 29 -0.92 5.20 23.70
CA VAL A 29 -1.21 5.39 22.28
C VAL A 29 -0.23 4.55 21.47
N TYR A 30 -0.76 3.66 20.64
CA TYR A 30 -0.03 2.80 19.73
C TYR A 30 -0.32 3.19 18.30
N LEU A 31 0.69 3.20 17.44
CA LEU A 31 0.54 3.41 15.99
C LEU A 31 0.88 2.12 15.27
N GLU A 32 -0.11 1.55 14.59
CA GLU A 32 0.12 0.50 13.63
C GLU A 32 0.81 1.08 12.38
N ALA A 33 1.93 0.49 11.96
CA ALA A 33 2.79 1.03 10.91
C ALA A 33 3.21 -0.05 9.88
N TYR A 34 2.32 -1.01 9.56
CA TYR A 34 2.62 -2.10 8.65
C TYR A 34 1.56 -2.37 7.58
N THR A 35 0.31 -1.98 7.77
CA THR A 35 -0.73 -2.09 6.73
C THR A 35 -0.69 -0.91 5.77
N SER A 36 -0.28 0.26 6.25
CA SER A 36 -0.03 1.46 5.48
C SER A 36 1.00 2.35 6.19
N VAL A 37 1.44 3.42 5.56
CA VAL A 37 2.44 4.35 6.11
C VAL A 37 1.95 5.78 5.92
N LEU A 38 1.99 6.58 6.98
CA LEU A 38 1.83 8.03 6.88
C LEU A 38 3.09 8.67 6.29
N THR A 39 2.90 9.76 5.57
CA THR A 39 4.00 10.51 4.94
C THR A 39 4.81 11.34 5.93
N VAL A 40 4.40 11.38 7.20
CA VAL A 40 5.01 12.22 8.24
C VAL A 40 5.67 11.39 9.35
N PRO A 41 6.74 11.89 9.97
CA PRO A 41 7.38 11.19 11.09
C PRO A 41 6.48 11.19 12.34
N VAL A 42 6.61 10.15 13.16
CA VAL A 42 5.85 9.97 14.41
C VAL A 42 5.92 11.20 15.34
N ALA A 43 7.05 11.91 15.36
CA ALA A 43 7.22 13.12 16.16
C ALA A 43 6.20 14.22 15.86
N ARG A 44 5.66 14.32 14.62
CA ARG A 44 4.60 15.27 14.28
C ARG A 44 3.27 14.85 14.91
N LEU A 45 2.98 13.55 14.92
CA LEU A 45 1.80 13.00 15.60
C LEU A 45 1.87 13.29 17.12
N GLU A 46 3.02 13.01 17.73
CA GLU A 46 3.25 13.27 19.16
C GLU A 46 3.09 14.75 19.51
N ALA A 47 3.60 15.64 18.65
CA ALA A 47 3.45 17.08 18.83
C ALA A 47 1.98 17.53 18.79
N LEU A 48 1.18 16.99 17.86
CA LEU A 48 -0.24 17.31 17.75
C LEU A 48 -1.05 16.72 18.92
N TYR A 49 -0.74 15.47 19.30
CA TYR A 49 -1.49 14.76 20.35
C TYR A 49 -1.10 15.20 21.76
N GLY A 50 0.10 15.74 21.93
CA GLY A 50 0.65 16.14 23.22
C GLY A 50 1.05 14.96 24.10
N ARG A 51 1.38 13.82 23.49
CA ARG A 51 1.77 12.58 24.18
C ARG A 51 2.58 11.63 23.31
N PRO A 52 3.37 10.72 23.94
CA PRO A 52 4.17 9.76 23.21
C PRO A 52 3.30 8.77 22.44
N VAL A 53 3.82 8.30 21.30
CA VAL A 53 3.20 7.31 20.42
C VAL A 53 4.16 6.12 20.26
N THR A 54 3.72 4.94 20.67
CA THR A 54 4.49 3.71 20.52
C THR A 54 4.18 3.06 19.17
N VAL A 55 5.21 2.88 18.34
CA VAL A 55 5.04 2.17 17.06
C VAL A 55 4.79 0.68 17.34
N ALA A 56 3.67 0.19 16.83
CA ALA A 56 3.22 -1.20 16.95
C ALA A 56 3.43 -1.92 15.62
N GLU A 57 4.42 -2.81 15.58
CA GLU A 57 4.75 -3.59 14.41
C GLU A 57 3.79 -4.78 14.22
N ARG A 58 3.83 -5.42 13.05
CA ARG A 58 2.95 -6.54 12.71
C ARG A 58 2.98 -7.65 13.76
N ASP A 59 4.18 -8.14 14.13
CA ASP A 59 4.32 -9.23 15.10
C ASP A 59 3.75 -8.86 16.47
N PHE A 60 3.89 -7.60 16.87
CA PHE A 60 3.31 -7.12 18.11
C PHE A 60 1.77 -7.14 18.06
N VAL A 61 1.18 -6.59 17.00
CA VAL A 61 -0.30 -6.51 16.88
C VAL A 61 -0.91 -7.88 16.65
N GLU A 62 -0.33 -8.69 15.77
CA GLU A 62 -0.89 -10.01 15.41
C GLU A 62 -0.62 -11.08 16.47
N SER A 63 0.49 -11.02 17.23
CA SER A 63 0.92 -12.11 18.10
C SER A 63 1.18 -11.74 19.56
N ALA A 64 1.30 -10.46 19.91
CA ALA A 64 1.74 -10.04 21.25
C ALA A 64 0.94 -8.87 21.85
N ILE A 65 -0.24 -8.55 21.33
CA ILE A 65 -1.06 -7.41 21.81
C ILE A 65 -1.85 -7.71 23.09
N GLU A 66 -2.00 -8.99 23.51
CA GLU A 66 -2.81 -9.38 24.67
C GLU A 66 -2.52 -8.57 25.94
N PRO A 67 -1.27 -8.29 26.34
CA PRO A 67 -1.00 -7.47 27.53
C PRO A 67 -1.56 -6.06 27.42
N VAL A 68 -1.64 -5.50 26.22
CA VAL A 68 -2.26 -4.18 25.97
C VAL A 68 -3.77 -4.29 26.11
N LEU A 69 -4.38 -5.35 25.57
CA LEU A 69 -5.80 -5.60 25.68
C LEU A 69 -6.20 -5.81 27.15
N GLU A 70 -5.43 -6.56 27.93
CA GLU A 70 -5.68 -6.70 29.37
C GLU A 70 -5.64 -5.37 30.12
N ARG A 71 -4.68 -4.49 29.84
CA ARG A 71 -4.64 -3.16 30.43
C ARG A 71 -5.83 -2.29 30.00
N ALA A 72 -6.33 -2.47 28.78
CA ALA A 72 -7.51 -1.75 28.29
C ALA A 72 -8.80 -2.06 29.04
N ARG A 73 -8.82 -3.04 29.95
CA ARG A 73 -9.94 -3.31 30.86
C ARG A 73 -10.12 -2.18 31.87
N THR A 74 -9.04 -1.52 32.29
CA THR A 74 -9.02 -0.47 33.33
C THR A 74 -8.54 0.88 32.82
N ALA A 75 -7.76 0.90 31.75
CA ALA A 75 -7.17 2.10 31.13
C ALA A 75 -7.86 2.45 29.81
N GLU A 76 -7.76 3.70 29.36
CA GLU A 76 -8.11 4.12 28.00
C GLU A 76 -6.87 4.02 27.11
N ILE A 77 -6.93 3.16 26.09
CA ILE A 77 -5.83 2.88 25.16
C ILE A 77 -6.28 3.11 23.73
N ALA A 78 -5.47 3.79 22.92
CA ALA A 78 -5.71 3.98 21.50
C ALA A 78 -4.75 3.16 20.65
N LEU A 79 -5.28 2.42 19.67
CA LEU A 79 -4.56 1.86 18.53
C LEU A 79 -4.90 2.72 17.31
N LEU A 80 -3.91 3.45 16.81
CA LEU A 80 -4.01 4.30 15.64
C LEU A 80 -3.73 3.46 14.40
N VAL A 81 -4.56 3.64 13.37
CA VAL A 81 -4.48 2.90 12.10
C VAL A 81 -4.44 3.89 10.95
N VAL A 82 -3.44 3.79 10.09
CA VAL A 82 -3.38 4.61 8.88
C VAL A 82 -4.55 4.25 7.96
N GLY A 83 -5.26 5.24 7.44
CA GLY A 83 -6.52 5.04 6.76
C GLY A 83 -7.69 4.86 7.75
N ASP A 84 -8.51 3.85 7.51
CA ASP A 84 -9.64 3.43 8.36
C ASP A 84 -9.31 2.07 9.02
N PRO A 85 -9.70 1.85 10.29
CA PRO A 85 -9.42 0.60 11.00
C PRO A 85 -9.93 -0.67 10.30
N PHE A 86 -10.92 -0.56 9.41
CA PHE A 86 -11.47 -1.68 8.64
C PHE A 86 -11.24 -1.57 7.13
N GLY A 87 -10.56 -0.50 6.69
CA GLY A 87 -10.27 -0.25 5.29
C GLY A 87 -9.05 -1.01 4.78
N ALA A 88 -9.23 -2.25 4.31
CA ALA A 88 -8.16 -3.13 3.83
C ALA A 88 -7.15 -3.52 4.94
N THR A 89 -7.64 -3.81 6.14
CA THR A 89 -6.85 -4.20 7.31
C THR A 89 -7.35 -5.51 7.91
N THR A 90 -6.58 -6.09 8.83
CA THR A 90 -6.94 -7.30 9.59
C THR A 90 -7.38 -6.99 11.03
N HIS A 91 -7.60 -5.72 11.40
CA HIS A 91 -7.84 -5.29 12.78
C HIS A 91 -9.17 -5.77 13.38
N CYS A 92 -10.04 -6.40 12.58
CA CYS A 92 -11.20 -7.14 13.12
C CYS A 92 -10.78 -8.23 14.12
N ASP A 93 -9.59 -8.84 13.94
CA ASP A 93 -9.04 -9.82 14.86
C ASP A 93 -8.75 -9.19 16.24
N VAL A 94 -8.16 -8.01 16.27
CA VAL A 94 -7.87 -7.26 17.50
C VAL A 94 -9.16 -7.01 18.29
N LEU A 95 -10.24 -6.64 17.60
CA LEU A 95 -11.56 -6.46 18.25
C LEU A 95 -12.15 -7.76 18.77
N ALA A 96 -12.00 -8.85 18.01
CA ALA A 96 -12.48 -10.17 18.44
C ALA A 96 -11.75 -10.63 19.71
N ARG A 97 -10.43 -10.46 19.76
CA ARG A 97 -9.58 -10.77 20.93
C ARG A 97 -9.92 -9.88 22.12
N ALA A 98 -10.06 -8.56 21.91
CA ALA A 98 -10.50 -7.62 22.94
C ALA A 98 -11.87 -8.03 23.54
N LYS A 99 -12.82 -8.39 22.70
CA LYS A 99 -14.15 -8.86 23.12
C LYS A 99 -14.06 -10.15 23.94
N ALA A 100 -13.22 -11.11 23.54
CA ALA A 100 -12.99 -12.36 24.27
C ALA A 100 -12.44 -12.10 25.69
N LEU A 101 -11.66 -11.05 25.87
CA LEU A 101 -11.11 -10.59 27.16
C LEU A 101 -12.08 -9.68 27.94
N GLY A 102 -13.30 -9.43 27.44
CA GLY A 102 -14.27 -8.54 28.09
C GLY A 102 -13.91 -7.06 28.04
N VAL A 103 -13.03 -6.66 27.10
CA VAL A 103 -12.61 -5.26 26.90
C VAL A 103 -13.68 -4.53 26.11
N GLN A 104 -14.12 -3.37 26.61
CA GLN A 104 -14.97 -2.47 25.83
C GLN A 104 -14.16 -1.84 24.70
N THR A 105 -14.73 -1.80 23.49
CA THR A 105 -14.07 -1.28 22.30
C THR A 105 -14.91 -0.19 21.64
N ARG A 106 -14.24 0.75 20.99
CA ARG A 106 -14.86 1.76 20.14
C ARG A 106 -14.00 2.03 18.91
N VAL A 107 -14.66 2.14 17.75
CA VAL A 107 -14.00 2.48 16.49
C VAL A 107 -14.33 3.91 16.11
N VAL A 108 -13.31 4.64 15.65
CA VAL A 108 -13.43 5.97 15.03
C VAL A 108 -12.97 5.83 13.59
N HIS A 109 -13.91 5.87 12.67
CA HIS A 109 -13.68 5.72 11.23
C HIS A 109 -13.00 6.95 10.62
N ASN A 110 -12.35 6.73 9.48
CA ASN A 110 -11.72 7.79 8.68
C ASN A 110 -11.69 7.39 7.19
N ALA A 111 -11.12 8.24 6.33
CA ALA A 111 -10.87 7.91 4.95
C ALA A 111 -9.80 6.82 4.81
N SER A 112 -9.99 5.92 3.85
CA SER A 112 -9.01 4.91 3.43
C SER A 112 -8.98 4.80 1.92
N ILE A 113 -8.01 4.09 1.35
CA ILE A 113 -7.96 3.84 -0.08
C ILE A 113 -9.26 3.20 -0.60
N MET A 114 -9.98 2.44 0.22
CA MET A 114 -11.21 1.74 -0.17
C MET A 114 -12.34 2.70 -0.58
N ASN A 115 -12.40 3.90 -0.02
CA ASN A 115 -13.36 4.92 -0.42
C ASN A 115 -12.73 6.09 -1.18
N ALA A 116 -11.50 6.44 -0.86
CA ALA A 116 -10.81 7.55 -1.49
C ALA A 116 -10.44 7.28 -2.95
N ILE A 117 -10.39 6.01 -3.37
CA ILE A 117 -10.12 5.64 -4.77
C ILE A 117 -11.15 6.23 -5.75
N GLY A 118 -12.31 6.66 -5.27
CA GLY A 118 -13.27 7.44 -6.07
C GLY A 118 -12.70 8.73 -6.66
N CYS A 119 -11.55 9.21 -6.15
CA CYS A 119 -10.82 10.35 -6.71
C CYS A 119 -10.40 10.17 -8.18
N CYS A 120 -10.37 8.94 -8.68
CA CYS A 120 -10.04 8.66 -10.09
C CYS A 120 -11.23 8.79 -11.05
N GLY A 121 -12.43 9.17 -10.57
CA GLY A 121 -13.60 9.44 -11.42
C GLY A 121 -14.47 8.23 -11.72
N VAL A 122 -14.12 7.03 -11.26
CA VAL A 122 -14.99 5.85 -11.40
C VAL A 122 -15.82 5.62 -10.13
N GLN A 123 -17.02 5.11 -10.31
CA GLN A 123 -18.03 5.04 -9.26
C GLN A 123 -17.77 3.89 -8.30
N LEU A 124 -17.67 4.19 -6.99
CA LEU A 124 -17.29 3.19 -5.97
C LEU A 124 -18.21 1.96 -5.94
N TYR A 125 -19.52 2.13 -6.18
CA TYR A 125 -20.47 0.99 -6.18
C TYR A 125 -20.36 0.09 -7.41
N ARG A 126 -19.48 0.42 -8.37
CA ARG A 126 -19.14 -0.43 -9.51
C ARG A 126 -17.86 -1.21 -9.35
N PHE A 127 -17.20 -1.11 -8.18
CA PHE A 127 -16.08 -1.99 -7.84
C PHE A 127 -16.56 -3.36 -7.39
N GLY A 128 -15.85 -4.40 -7.82
CA GLY A 128 -15.99 -5.75 -7.32
C GLY A 128 -15.12 -6.01 -6.09
N GLU A 129 -14.70 -7.26 -5.91
CA GLU A 129 -13.79 -7.62 -4.80
C GLU A 129 -12.46 -6.87 -4.95
N ALA A 130 -12.00 -6.26 -3.85
CA ALA A 130 -10.66 -5.67 -3.79
C ALA A 130 -9.60 -6.77 -3.82
N VAL A 131 -8.51 -6.53 -4.54
CA VAL A 131 -7.51 -7.54 -4.86
C VAL A 131 -6.16 -7.16 -4.30
N SER A 132 -5.60 -7.96 -3.38
CA SER A 132 -4.24 -7.77 -2.89
C SER A 132 -3.23 -8.43 -3.83
N VAL A 133 -2.25 -7.65 -4.29
CA VAL A 133 -1.17 -8.11 -5.18
C VAL A 133 0.12 -8.19 -4.37
N PRO A 134 0.61 -9.41 -4.05
CA PRO A 134 1.84 -9.58 -3.27
C PRO A 134 3.08 -9.43 -4.14
N PHE A 135 4.22 -9.08 -3.53
CA PHE A 135 5.49 -9.14 -4.24
C PHE A 135 5.80 -10.57 -4.70
N PHE A 136 6.17 -10.72 -5.98
CA PHE A 136 6.72 -11.97 -6.48
C PHE A 136 8.18 -12.13 -6.05
N THR A 137 8.56 -13.39 -5.86
CA THR A 137 9.95 -13.82 -5.69
C THR A 137 10.30 -14.84 -6.78
N ASP A 138 11.55 -15.27 -6.86
CA ASP A 138 11.96 -16.26 -7.85
C ASP A 138 11.22 -17.60 -7.63
N SER A 139 11.01 -17.97 -6.36
CA SER A 139 10.38 -19.24 -5.97
C SER A 139 8.88 -19.17 -5.73
N TRP A 140 8.29 -17.95 -5.61
CA TRP A 140 6.90 -17.78 -5.20
C TRP A 140 6.19 -16.70 -6.02
N LYS A 141 5.33 -17.13 -6.93
CA LYS A 141 4.52 -16.29 -7.83
C LYS A 141 3.05 -16.75 -7.80
N PRO A 142 2.29 -16.36 -6.78
CA PRO A 142 0.91 -16.82 -6.65
C PRO A 142 0.03 -16.19 -7.72
N ALA A 143 -0.85 -17.00 -8.33
CA ALA A 143 -1.79 -16.56 -9.33
C ALA A 143 -3.22 -16.35 -8.78
N SER A 144 -3.47 -16.66 -7.51
CA SER A 144 -4.81 -16.60 -6.90
C SER A 144 -5.45 -15.21 -6.90
N PHE A 145 -4.65 -14.15 -6.85
CA PHE A 145 -5.18 -12.79 -6.97
C PHE A 145 -5.79 -12.53 -8.36
N PHE A 146 -5.28 -13.20 -9.39
CA PHE A 146 -5.74 -13.01 -10.76
C PHE A 146 -7.12 -13.63 -10.99
N ASP A 147 -7.48 -14.71 -10.28
CA ASP A 147 -8.82 -15.31 -10.33
C ASP A 147 -9.90 -14.28 -9.97
N LYS A 148 -9.61 -13.39 -9.00
CA LYS A 148 -10.50 -12.30 -8.61
C LYS A 148 -10.61 -11.21 -9.68
N LEU A 149 -9.53 -10.90 -10.37
CA LEU A 149 -9.56 -9.97 -11.51
C LEU A 149 -10.44 -10.50 -12.63
N GLU A 150 -10.30 -11.79 -12.99
CA GLU A 150 -11.15 -12.44 -13.98
C GLU A 150 -12.62 -12.44 -13.55
N ALA A 151 -12.92 -12.76 -12.30
CA ALA A 151 -14.27 -12.74 -11.75
C ALA A 151 -14.91 -11.35 -11.84
N ASN A 152 -14.21 -10.30 -11.41
CA ASN A 152 -14.69 -8.93 -11.51
C ASN A 152 -14.90 -8.52 -12.99
N ALA A 153 -13.92 -8.80 -13.85
CA ALA A 153 -13.99 -8.47 -15.28
C ALA A 153 -15.18 -9.16 -15.97
N SER A 154 -15.47 -10.43 -15.64
CA SER A 154 -16.60 -11.17 -16.19
C SER A 154 -17.96 -10.55 -15.83
N LEU A 155 -18.03 -9.83 -14.71
CA LEU A 155 -19.21 -9.09 -14.27
C LEU A 155 -19.21 -7.63 -14.72
N GLY A 156 -18.19 -7.19 -15.46
CA GLY A 156 -18.02 -5.79 -15.87
C GLY A 156 -17.72 -4.84 -14.71
N LEU A 157 -17.20 -5.35 -13.60
CA LEU A 157 -16.85 -4.55 -12.41
C LEU A 157 -15.40 -4.07 -12.48
N HIS A 158 -15.14 -2.89 -11.89
CA HIS A 158 -13.77 -2.41 -11.67
C HIS A 158 -13.10 -3.18 -10.55
N SER A 159 -11.78 -3.33 -10.62
CA SER A 159 -11.00 -3.97 -9.57
C SER A 159 -10.02 -2.97 -8.95
N LEU A 160 -10.11 -2.74 -7.63
CA LEU A 160 -9.06 -2.05 -6.89
C LEU A 160 -7.96 -3.07 -6.53
N LEU A 161 -6.75 -2.85 -7.02
CA LEU A 161 -5.57 -3.62 -6.68
C LEU A 161 -4.80 -2.91 -5.57
N LEU A 162 -4.80 -3.52 -4.40
CA LEU A 162 -4.00 -3.13 -3.25
C LEU A 162 -2.61 -3.72 -3.42
N VAL A 163 -1.64 -2.88 -3.67
CA VAL A 163 -0.27 -3.29 -3.95
C VAL A 163 0.53 -3.46 -2.65
N ASP A 164 1.38 -4.47 -2.60
CA ASP A 164 2.07 -4.89 -1.38
C ASP A 164 3.07 -3.83 -0.88
N ILE A 165 3.15 -3.72 0.43
CA ILE A 165 4.14 -2.91 1.15
C ILE A 165 4.84 -3.76 2.19
N LYS A 166 6.15 -3.55 2.34
CA LYS A 166 7.00 -4.23 3.33
C LYS A 166 7.78 -3.16 4.09
N THR A 167 7.30 -2.80 5.25
CA THR A 167 7.95 -1.77 6.09
C THR A 167 9.11 -2.36 6.89
N ARG A 168 9.01 -3.65 7.27
CA ARG A 168 10.02 -4.37 8.03
C ARG A 168 9.94 -5.86 7.71
N GLU A 169 10.67 -6.29 6.70
CA GLU A 169 10.64 -7.66 6.21
C GLU A 169 11.93 -8.40 6.61
N PRO A 170 11.86 -9.47 7.41
CA PRO A 170 13.03 -10.27 7.70
C PRO A 170 13.36 -11.19 6.53
N THR A 171 14.65 -11.47 6.30
CA THR A 171 15.05 -12.44 5.27
C THR A 171 14.66 -13.87 5.68
N LEU A 172 14.25 -14.71 4.71
CA LEU A 172 13.86 -16.11 4.98
C LEU A 172 14.91 -16.89 5.77
N PRO A 173 16.23 -16.85 5.40
CA PRO A 173 17.24 -17.56 6.16
C PRO A 173 17.45 -17.03 7.58
N SER A 174 17.18 -15.75 7.83
CA SER A 174 17.31 -15.17 9.18
C SER A 174 16.17 -15.58 10.10
N LEU A 175 14.96 -15.68 9.55
CA LEU A 175 13.79 -16.24 10.26
C LEU A 175 14.05 -17.68 10.68
N ALA A 176 14.53 -18.53 9.75
CA ALA A 176 14.84 -19.93 10.04
C ALA A 176 15.88 -20.10 11.15
N ARG A 177 16.79 -19.12 11.33
CA ARG A 177 17.81 -19.10 12.38
C ARG A 177 17.35 -18.49 13.71
N GLY A 178 16.10 -17.98 13.78
CA GLY A 178 15.56 -17.29 14.96
C GLY A 178 16.26 -15.95 15.31
N ARG A 179 16.99 -15.38 14.35
CA ARG A 179 17.69 -14.08 14.49
C ARG A 179 17.36 -13.23 13.26
N PRO A 180 16.22 -12.53 13.28
CA PRO A 180 15.74 -11.79 12.10
C PRO A 180 16.71 -10.67 11.71
N VAL A 181 17.10 -10.65 10.43
CA VAL A 181 17.80 -9.55 9.77
C VAL A 181 16.80 -8.91 8.83
N TYR A 182 16.53 -7.64 9.04
CA TYR A 182 15.48 -6.92 8.31
C TYR A 182 16.03 -6.20 7.08
N LEU A 183 15.27 -6.28 6.00
CA LEU A 183 15.52 -5.54 4.77
C LEU A 183 15.04 -4.09 4.89
N PRO A 184 15.58 -3.16 4.08
CA PRO A 184 15.01 -1.83 3.92
C PRO A 184 13.52 -1.88 3.51
N PRO A 185 12.72 -0.88 3.91
CA PRO A 185 11.33 -0.80 3.47
C PRO A 185 11.22 -0.79 1.94
N ARG A 186 10.23 -1.50 1.40
CA ARG A 186 9.92 -1.51 -0.02
C ARG A 186 8.42 -1.38 -0.25
N PHE A 187 8.07 -0.64 -1.28
CA PHE A 187 6.70 -0.33 -1.65
C PHE A 187 6.50 -0.72 -3.11
N MET A 188 5.50 -1.54 -3.40
CA MET A 188 5.23 -1.95 -4.77
C MET A 188 4.75 -0.75 -5.59
N THR A 189 5.33 -0.58 -6.77
CA THR A 189 4.95 0.46 -7.72
C THR A 189 3.85 -0.02 -8.67
N VAL A 190 3.15 0.92 -9.34
CA VAL A 190 2.22 0.59 -10.44
C VAL A 190 2.93 -0.27 -11.49
N ARG A 191 4.17 0.08 -11.88
CA ARG A 191 4.97 -0.70 -12.82
C ARG A 191 5.12 -2.17 -12.41
N GLN A 192 5.48 -2.42 -11.15
CA GLN A 192 5.66 -3.78 -10.63
C GLN A 192 4.34 -4.54 -10.60
N ALA A 193 3.26 -3.90 -10.11
CA ALA A 193 1.94 -4.51 -10.10
C ALA A 193 1.46 -4.87 -11.50
N VAL A 194 1.59 -3.95 -12.46
CA VAL A 194 1.28 -4.21 -13.88
C VAL A 194 2.14 -5.35 -14.43
N GLY A 195 3.45 -5.35 -14.14
CA GLY A 195 4.35 -6.44 -14.56
C GLY A 195 3.87 -7.81 -14.09
N GLN A 196 3.53 -7.92 -12.80
CA GLN A 196 3.03 -9.18 -12.21
C GLN A 196 1.66 -9.60 -12.78
N VAL A 197 0.74 -8.65 -12.99
CA VAL A 197 -0.55 -8.91 -13.64
C VAL A 197 -0.34 -9.45 -15.05
N LEU A 198 0.53 -8.82 -15.84
CA LEU A 198 0.81 -9.24 -17.22
C LEU A 198 1.56 -10.58 -17.29
N GLU A 199 2.44 -10.86 -16.33
CA GLU A 199 3.12 -12.15 -16.23
C GLU A 199 2.11 -13.30 -16.03
N ILE A 200 1.15 -13.15 -15.14
CA ILE A 200 0.09 -14.15 -14.94
C ILE A 200 -0.84 -14.21 -16.16
N ALA A 201 -1.24 -13.06 -16.72
CA ALA A 201 -2.09 -12.99 -17.90
C ALA A 201 -1.51 -13.78 -19.10
N ALA A 202 -0.19 -13.73 -19.28
CA ALA A 202 0.50 -14.48 -20.33
C ALA A 202 0.36 -16.01 -20.18
N THR A 203 0.13 -16.50 -18.96
CA THR A 203 -0.12 -17.93 -18.69
C THR A 203 -1.58 -18.33 -18.84
N ARG A 204 -2.50 -17.36 -19.06
CA ARG A 204 -3.96 -17.57 -19.10
C ARG A 204 -4.58 -17.02 -20.39
N PRO A 205 -4.39 -17.69 -21.54
CA PRO A 205 -5.00 -17.28 -22.81
C PRO A 205 -6.52 -17.19 -22.67
N GLY A 206 -7.12 -16.07 -23.09
CA GLY A 206 -8.57 -15.87 -23.04
C GLY A 206 -9.11 -15.30 -21.72
N SER A 207 -8.26 -14.93 -20.77
CA SER A 207 -8.67 -14.31 -19.49
C SER A 207 -9.42 -12.97 -19.63
N GLY A 208 -9.32 -12.30 -20.78
CA GLY A 208 -9.85 -10.95 -20.97
C GLY A 208 -9.00 -9.84 -20.31
N VAL A 209 -7.99 -10.19 -19.53
CA VAL A 209 -7.04 -9.26 -18.90
C VAL A 209 -5.69 -9.36 -19.60
N GLY A 210 -5.15 -8.23 -20.06
CA GLY A 210 -3.89 -8.18 -20.78
C GLY A 210 -3.36 -6.77 -20.98
N ALA A 211 -2.30 -6.62 -21.76
CA ALA A 211 -1.62 -5.35 -21.99
C ALA A 211 -2.54 -4.22 -22.49
N THR A 212 -3.59 -4.57 -23.25
CA THR A 212 -4.59 -3.62 -23.79
C THR A 212 -5.74 -3.33 -22.85
N SER A 213 -5.83 -4.01 -21.70
CA SER A 213 -6.87 -3.73 -20.68
C SER A 213 -6.70 -2.33 -20.14
N ARG A 214 -7.80 -1.57 -20.08
CA ARG A 214 -7.82 -0.21 -19.55
C ARG A 214 -7.64 -0.22 -18.04
N ALA A 215 -6.85 0.69 -17.54
CA ALA A 215 -6.52 0.78 -16.12
C ALA A 215 -6.24 2.22 -15.69
N ILE A 216 -6.19 2.46 -14.39
CA ILE A 216 -5.79 3.72 -13.78
C ILE A 216 -4.71 3.42 -12.75
N GLY A 217 -3.54 4.03 -12.91
CA GLY A 217 -2.53 4.08 -11.86
C GLY A 217 -2.77 5.29 -10.96
N VAL A 218 -2.68 5.10 -9.66
CA VAL A 218 -2.91 6.16 -8.68
C VAL A 218 -1.77 6.17 -7.67
N ALA A 219 -1.32 7.35 -7.30
CA ALA A 219 -0.27 7.50 -6.28
C ALA A 219 -0.64 8.60 -5.28
N ARG A 220 -0.27 8.41 -4.02
CA ARG A 220 -0.39 9.38 -2.92
C ARG A 220 -1.79 10.00 -2.78
N VAL A 221 -2.81 9.14 -2.83
CA VAL A 221 -4.22 9.56 -2.69
C VAL A 221 -4.43 10.33 -1.41
N GLY A 222 -5.14 11.47 -1.51
CA GLY A 222 -5.45 12.33 -0.37
C GLY A 222 -4.37 13.37 -0.05
N THR A 223 -3.24 13.40 -0.79
CA THR A 223 -2.18 14.40 -0.62
C THR A 223 -2.21 15.45 -1.72
N GLU A 224 -1.54 16.60 -1.51
CA GLU A 224 -1.35 17.62 -2.55
C GLU A 224 -0.56 17.10 -3.76
N SER A 225 0.26 16.07 -3.57
CA SER A 225 1.04 15.43 -4.63
C SER A 225 0.36 14.21 -5.25
N GLN A 226 -0.96 14.07 -5.07
CA GLN A 226 -1.73 12.99 -5.67
C GLN A 226 -1.55 12.95 -7.19
N VAL A 227 -1.31 11.75 -7.73
CA VAL A 227 -1.22 11.50 -9.17
C VAL A 227 -2.26 10.47 -9.55
N CYS A 228 -2.95 10.72 -10.66
CA CYS A 228 -3.91 9.80 -11.26
C CYS A 228 -3.69 9.79 -12.77
N VAL A 229 -3.34 8.64 -13.35
CA VAL A 229 -3.09 8.48 -14.78
C VAL A 229 -3.86 7.29 -15.31
N HIS A 230 -4.64 7.49 -16.39
CA HIS A 230 -5.38 6.42 -17.07
C HIS A 230 -4.72 6.05 -18.40
N GLY A 231 -4.87 4.81 -18.77
CA GLY A 231 -4.38 4.24 -20.03
C GLY A 231 -4.59 2.74 -20.07
N THR A 232 -3.85 2.06 -20.91
CA THR A 232 -3.77 0.59 -20.89
C THR A 232 -2.73 0.12 -19.85
N LEU A 233 -2.81 -1.14 -19.40
CA LEU A 233 -1.78 -1.73 -18.55
C LEU A 233 -0.40 -1.63 -19.18
N GLY A 234 -0.30 -1.80 -20.51
CA GLY A 234 0.96 -1.68 -21.25
C GLY A 234 1.57 -0.27 -21.15
N GLU A 235 0.75 0.78 -21.32
CA GLU A 235 1.18 2.18 -21.25
C GLU A 235 1.57 2.58 -19.82
N LEU A 236 0.76 2.21 -18.82
CA LEU A 236 1.02 2.55 -17.42
C LEU A 236 2.34 1.96 -16.89
N ARG A 237 2.88 0.93 -17.52
CA ARG A 237 4.13 0.29 -17.13
C ARG A 237 5.35 1.22 -17.19
N SER A 238 5.33 2.22 -18.06
CA SER A 238 6.42 3.18 -18.23
C SER A 238 6.19 4.54 -17.56
N VAL A 239 4.96 4.82 -17.09
CA VAL A 239 4.62 6.07 -16.43
C VAL A 239 5.37 6.22 -15.11
N ASP A 240 5.91 7.43 -14.85
CA ASP A 240 6.54 7.81 -13.59
C ASP A 240 5.50 8.34 -12.60
N PHE A 241 5.06 7.49 -11.69
CA PHE A 241 4.14 7.87 -10.61
C PHE A 241 4.84 8.55 -9.42
N GLY A 242 6.17 8.68 -9.43
CA GLY A 242 6.93 9.24 -8.32
C GLY A 242 6.99 8.34 -7.07
N PRO A 243 7.13 8.93 -5.87
CA PRO A 243 7.25 8.18 -4.62
C PRO A 243 5.96 7.45 -4.21
N PRO A 244 6.03 6.45 -3.29
CA PRO A 244 4.86 5.72 -2.80
C PRO A 244 3.91 6.66 -2.01
N LEU A 245 2.66 6.20 -1.66
CA LEU A 245 2.10 4.88 -1.91
C LEU A 245 1.36 4.85 -3.24
N HIS A 246 1.32 3.66 -3.86
CA HIS A 246 0.64 3.46 -5.13
C HIS A 246 -0.56 2.52 -4.98
N SER A 247 -1.50 2.63 -5.93
CA SER A 247 -2.60 1.69 -6.16
C SER A 247 -2.87 1.57 -7.66
N LEU A 248 -3.54 0.51 -8.06
CA LEU A 248 -3.90 0.27 -9.46
C LEU A 248 -5.39 -0.07 -9.53
N VAL A 249 -6.10 0.48 -10.50
CA VAL A 249 -7.49 0.11 -10.80
C VAL A 249 -7.52 -0.53 -12.19
N LEU A 250 -8.00 -1.76 -12.28
CA LEU A 250 -8.35 -2.37 -13.56
C LEU A 250 -9.80 -2.01 -13.86
N LEU A 251 -10.04 -1.40 -15.03
CA LEU A 251 -11.37 -0.94 -15.41
C LEU A 251 -12.21 -2.10 -15.96
N GLY A 252 -13.44 -2.19 -15.47
CA GLY A 252 -14.49 -3.04 -16.05
C GLY A 252 -15.28 -2.29 -17.13
N ALA A 253 -16.56 -2.62 -17.27
CA ALA A 253 -17.45 -1.90 -18.18
C ALA A 253 -17.70 -0.48 -17.68
N MET A 254 -17.35 0.51 -18.48
CA MET A 254 -17.51 1.94 -18.15
C MET A 254 -18.90 2.43 -18.50
N THR A 255 -19.44 3.29 -17.66
CA THR A 255 -20.64 4.07 -17.99
C THR A 255 -20.25 5.35 -18.74
N GLU A 256 -21.21 5.99 -19.44
CA GLU A 256 -20.96 7.27 -20.12
C GLU A 256 -20.46 8.36 -19.17
N VAL A 257 -21.00 8.39 -17.95
CA VAL A 257 -20.57 9.35 -16.92
C VAL A 257 -19.12 9.09 -16.49
N GLU A 258 -18.73 7.85 -16.28
CA GLU A 258 -17.36 7.50 -15.92
C GLU A 258 -16.38 7.85 -17.05
N GLU A 259 -16.76 7.61 -18.32
CA GLU A 259 -15.92 8.04 -19.46
C GLU A 259 -15.69 9.54 -19.48
N GLN A 260 -16.73 10.35 -19.21
CA GLN A 260 -16.60 11.80 -19.13
C GLN A 260 -15.76 12.26 -17.95
N MET A 261 -15.94 11.61 -16.80
CA MET A 261 -15.21 11.99 -15.57
C MET A 261 -13.75 11.57 -15.61
N LEU A 262 -13.41 10.47 -16.28
CA LEU A 262 -12.05 9.94 -16.33
C LEU A 262 -11.06 11.00 -16.83
N GLY A 263 -11.32 11.64 -17.98
CA GLY A 263 -10.49 12.72 -18.53
C GLY A 263 -10.47 14.01 -17.69
N SER A 264 -11.40 14.17 -16.72
CA SER A 264 -11.42 15.32 -15.81
C SER A 264 -10.63 15.06 -14.52
N PHE A 265 -10.49 13.82 -14.11
CA PHE A 265 -9.85 13.44 -12.84
C PHE A 265 -8.45 12.83 -13.00
N CYS A 266 -8.18 12.26 -14.16
CA CYS A 266 -6.92 11.58 -14.43
C CYS A 266 -6.27 12.12 -15.71
N GLU A 267 -4.94 12.24 -15.69
CA GLU A 267 -4.15 12.50 -16.89
C GLU A 267 -4.12 11.28 -17.81
N GLU A 268 -4.04 11.47 -19.13
CA GLU A 268 -3.81 10.37 -20.07
C GLU A 268 -2.36 9.90 -20.01
N ALA A 269 -2.13 8.60 -20.07
CA ALA A 269 -0.78 8.02 -20.04
C ALA A 269 0.13 8.60 -21.13
N ALA A 270 -0.40 8.88 -22.31
CA ALA A 270 0.36 9.48 -23.40
C ALA A 270 0.91 10.89 -23.08
N SER A 271 0.29 11.64 -22.17
CA SER A 271 0.70 12.98 -21.74
C SER A 271 1.51 12.99 -20.46
N ALA A 272 1.47 11.90 -19.70
CA ALA A 272 2.15 11.78 -18.42
C ALA A 272 3.69 11.68 -18.59
N ARG A 273 4.42 11.99 -17.52
CA ARG A 273 5.85 11.75 -17.50
C ARG A 273 6.15 10.25 -17.54
N HIS A 274 7.06 9.85 -18.40
CA HIS A 274 7.55 8.48 -18.52
C HIS A 274 8.99 8.36 -18.02
N HIS A 275 9.31 7.20 -17.47
CA HIS A 275 10.69 6.80 -17.23
C HIS A 275 11.42 6.53 -18.54
N THR A 276 12.68 6.89 -18.61
CA THR A 276 13.59 6.47 -19.68
C THR A 276 13.88 4.96 -19.56
N ASP A 277 14.30 4.32 -20.66
CA ASP A 277 14.67 2.90 -20.66
C ASP A 277 15.74 2.58 -19.60
N ARG A 278 16.73 3.47 -19.42
CA ARG A 278 17.77 3.33 -18.40
C ARG A 278 17.20 3.36 -16.96
N GLU A 279 16.24 4.22 -16.71
CA GLU A 279 15.55 4.28 -15.40
C GLU A 279 14.73 3.01 -15.17
N LEU A 280 14.01 2.54 -16.20
CA LEU A 280 13.22 1.31 -16.12
C LEU A 280 14.11 0.10 -15.81
N GLU A 281 15.26 -0.05 -16.48
CA GLU A 281 16.21 -1.12 -16.18
C GLU A 281 16.77 -1.04 -14.75
N ARG A 282 17.03 0.18 -14.25
CA ARG A 282 17.49 0.36 -12.87
C ARG A 282 16.43 -0.04 -11.85
N ILE A 283 15.16 0.33 -12.10
CA ILE A 283 14.01 -0.02 -11.25
C ILE A 283 13.85 -1.54 -11.21
N ASP A 284 13.86 -2.20 -12.37
CA ASP A 284 13.68 -3.65 -12.45
C ASP A 284 14.82 -4.39 -11.76
N ARG A 285 16.07 -4.01 -11.98
CA ARG A 285 17.24 -4.58 -11.27
C ARG A 285 17.18 -4.38 -9.76
N ALA A 286 16.68 -3.24 -9.28
CA ALA A 286 16.50 -3.01 -7.85
C ALA A 286 15.42 -3.94 -7.25
N ALA A 287 14.33 -4.17 -7.98
CA ALA A 287 13.27 -5.08 -7.57
C ALA A 287 13.77 -6.55 -7.49
N GLU A 288 14.53 -6.99 -8.51
CA GLU A 288 15.16 -8.33 -8.54
C GLU A 288 16.14 -8.53 -7.37
N ARG A 289 17.02 -7.53 -7.10
CA ARG A 289 17.93 -7.59 -5.95
C ARG A 289 17.16 -7.71 -4.63
N ALA A 290 16.08 -6.95 -4.45
CA ALA A 290 15.27 -7.00 -3.23
C ALA A 290 14.60 -8.37 -3.05
N ALA A 291 14.07 -8.97 -4.10
CA ALA A 291 13.49 -10.31 -4.08
C ALA A 291 14.56 -11.37 -3.72
N ARG A 292 15.73 -11.30 -4.35
CA ARG A 292 16.86 -12.21 -4.06
C ARG A 292 17.35 -12.05 -2.62
N ALA A 293 17.49 -10.82 -2.12
CA ALA A 293 17.92 -10.57 -0.73
C ALA A 293 16.92 -11.17 0.27
N TYR A 294 15.62 -11.13 -0.01
CA TYR A 294 14.61 -11.77 0.82
C TYR A 294 14.80 -13.29 0.88
N GLU A 295 14.96 -13.94 -0.28
CA GLU A 295 15.08 -15.41 -0.36
C GLU A 295 16.41 -15.93 0.17
N THR A 296 17.52 -15.29 -0.17
CA THR A 296 18.87 -15.78 0.11
C THR A 296 19.51 -15.21 1.38
N GLY A 297 19.02 -14.07 1.87
CA GLY A 297 19.64 -13.32 2.97
C GLY A 297 20.93 -12.58 2.59
N VAL A 298 21.29 -12.57 1.30
CA VAL A 298 22.46 -11.85 0.79
C VAL A 298 22.02 -10.43 0.39
N ILE A 299 22.48 -9.45 1.17
CA ILE A 299 22.19 -8.02 0.89
C ILE A 299 23.39 -7.48 0.11
N GLU A 300 23.20 -7.28 -1.19
CA GLU A 300 24.20 -6.65 -2.04
C GLU A 300 24.26 -5.14 -1.72
N ALA A 301 25.46 -4.59 -1.47
CA ALA A 301 25.63 -3.16 -1.33
C ALA A 301 25.26 -2.44 -2.65
N GLU A 302 24.61 -1.29 -2.56
CA GLU A 302 24.42 -0.44 -3.73
C GLU A 302 25.81 -0.13 -4.30
N GLY A 303 26.08 -0.60 -5.53
CA GLY A 303 27.33 -0.36 -6.19
C GLY A 303 27.56 1.16 -6.28
N SER A 304 28.61 1.65 -5.64
CA SER A 304 29.13 2.99 -5.89
C SER A 304 29.37 3.07 -7.39
N GLY A 305 28.47 3.79 -8.09
CA GLY A 305 28.67 4.05 -9.51
C GLY A 305 30.06 4.69 -9.68
N SER A 306 30.95 3.95 -10.32
CA SER A 306 32.20 4.50 -10.77
C SER A 306 31.87 5.73 -11.63
N SER A 307 32.19 6.92 -11.12
CA SER A 307 32.28 8.13 -11.93
C SER A 307 33.41 7.87 -12.92
N GLU A 308 33.07 7.44 -14.12
CA GLU A 308 33.94 7.60 -15.25
C GLU A 308 34.03 9.12 -15.47
N SER A 309 35.13 9.67 -15.03
CA SER A 309 35.56 11.01 -15.37
C SER A 309 35.80 11.06 -16.88
N ASP A 310 34.95 11.78 -17.61
CA ASP A 310 35.24 12.23 -18.96
C ASP A 310 36.46 13.18 -18.87
N GLU A 311 37.63 12.65 -19.09
CA GLU A 311 38.80 13.45 -19.47
C GLU A 311 38.56 13.91 -20.91
N GLU A 312 38.09 15.14 -21.08
CA GLU A 312 38.17 15.85 -22.35
C GLU A 312 39.65 16.09 -22.70
N ASP A 313 40.14 15.36 -23.67
CA ASP A 313 41.38 15.67 -24.39
C ASP A 313 41.23 17.02 -25.10
N GLN A 314 41.93 18.04 -24.55
CA GLN A 314 42.27 19.26 -25.30
C GLN A 314 43.53 18.99 -26.11
N HIS A 315 43.35 18.96 -27.43
CA HIS A 315 44.39 19.35 -28.39
C HIS A 315 43.76 20.03 -29.62
#